data_bfc613492db5993f997461e0600aeb4e
#
_entry.id   bfc613492db5993f997461e0600aeb4e
#
_cell.length_a   1.000
_cell.length_b   1.000
_cell.length_c   1.000
_cell.angle_alpha   90.00
_cell.angle_beta   90.00
_cell.angle_gamma   90.00
#
_symmetry.space_group_name_H-M   'P 1'
#
loop_
_entity.id
_entity.type
_entity.pdbx_description
1 polymer ?
#
loop_
_entity_poly.entity_id
_entity_poly.type
_entity_poly.pdbx_seq_one_letter_code
_entity_poly.pdbx_strand_id
1 'polypeptide(L)'
;VAEEVSDHADLRADIKQFEEQNATLETKVTKTFEENGVYRVYQQYQKKLFEMPSYAYLAVSRAEKEKQLSIKLQFSQQKISEYASKYFIPSLANSSVEYLQQAIDDGLERLLLPSLERELRADKKRRADEAAIKVFGDNLKQLLLTPPVKGLTVLGFDPAFRTGCKLAVVDQTGKFLAKEVIYPTEPQKKIAEAEKTLLDLVQKYGIQLIVIGHGTASRESEKVVADFIKKYMPTLQYVITSEAGA
;
A
#
# COMPACT_ATOMS: atom_id res chain seq x y z
N VAL A 1 25.56 -31.19 18.83
CA VAL A 1 24.57 -31.73 17.86
C VAL A 1 23.54 -30.65 17.47
N ALA A 2 22.79 -30.02 18.39
CA ALA A 2 21.74 -29.06 18.04
C ALA A 2 22.29 -27.86 17.24
N GLU A 3 23.41 -27.26 17.62
CA GLU A 3 24.07 -26.19 16.86
C GLU A 3 24.57 -26.69 15.50
N GLU A 4 25.14 -27.88 15.46
CA GLU A 4 25.63 -28.51 14.25
C GLU A 4 24.51 -28.76 13.22
N VAL A 5 23.31 -29.15 13.70
CA VAL A 5 22.09 -29.28 12.88
C VAL A 5 21.68 -27.92 12.31
N SER A 6 21.72 -26.87 13.13
CA SER A 6 21.36 -25.52 12.69
C SER A 6 22.34 -24.93 11.66
N ASP A 7 23.64 -25.26 11.81
CA ASP A 7 24.70 -24.69 10.99
C ASP A 7 25.03 -25.53 9.75
N HIS A 8 24.38 -26.70 9.59
CA HIS A 8 24.63 -27.60 8.46
C HIS A 8 24.07 -26.99 7.16
N ALA A 9 24.97 -26.53 6.30
CA ALA A 9 24.62 -25.74 5.10
C ALA A 9 23.70 -26.48 4.13
N ASP A 10 24.00 -27.77 3.83
CA ASP A 10 23.24 -28.56 2.86
C ASP A 10 21.83 -28.89 3.40
N LEU A 11 21.72 -29.28 4.67
CA LEU A 11 20.43 -29.51 5.31
C LEU A 11 19.55 -28.24 5.28
N ARG A 12 20.16 -27.10 5.62
CA ARG A 12 19.46 -25.81 5.60
C ARG A 12 18.98 -25.46 4.20
N ALA A 13 19.81 -25.70 3.18
CA ALA A 13 19.46 -25.46 1.78
C ALA A 13 18.31 -26.35 1.31
N ASP A 14 18.34 -27.64 1.62
CA ASP A 14 17.30 -28.61 1.25
C ASP A 14 15.96 -28.27 1.92
N ILE A 15 15.96 -27.97 3.22
CA ILE A 15 14.75 -27.56 3.93
C ILE A 15 14.22 -26.24 3.41
N LYS A 16 15.09 -25.25 3.17
CA LYS A 16 14.67 -23.96 2.61
C LYS A 16 14.01 -24.13 1.26
N GLN A 17 14.64 -24.85 0.35
CA GLN A 17 14.11 -25.09 -1.00
C GLN A 17 12.75 -25.79 -0.97
N PHE A 18 12.59 -26.78 -0.09
CA PHE A 18 11.32 -27.47 0.09
C PHE A 18 10.23 -26.53 0.67
N GLU A 19 10.55 -25.80 1.72
CA GLU A 19 9.59 -24.96 2.43
C GLU A 19 9.26 -23.65 1.67
N GLU A 20 10.12 -23.17 0.77
CA GLU A 20 9.74 -22.09 -0.15
C GLU A 20 8.45 -22.39 -0.91
N GLN A 21 8.23 -23.65 -1.27
CA GLN A 21 7.05 -24.12 -2.03
C GLN A 21 5.88 -24.55 -1.12
N ASN A 22 6.17 -25.00 0.09
CA ASN A 22 5.21 -25.73 0.91
C ASN A 22 4.82 -25.02 2.21
N ALA A 23 5.66 -24.12 2.74
CA ALA A 23 5.35 -23.38 3.96
C ALA A 23 4.04 -22.61 3.82
N THR A 24 3.17 -22.73 4.82
CA THR A 24 1.86 -22.08 4.85
C THR A 24 1.88 -20.93 5.85
N LEU A 25 1.54 -19.74 5.40
CA LEU A 25 1.34 -18.59 6.28
C LEU A 25 -0.03 -18.66 6.91
N GLU A 26 -0.08 -18.55 8.23
CA GLU A 26 -1.29 -18.47 9.03
C GLU A 26 -1.32 -17.15 9.80
N THR A 27 -2.50 -16.51 9.87
CA THR A 27 -2.72 -15.33 10.69
C THR A 27 -3.65 -15.62 11.85
N LYS A 28 -3.43 -14.95 12.96
CA LYS A 28 -4.32 -14.96 14.13
C LYS A 28 -4.55 -13.54 14.62
N VAL A 29 -5.77 -13.25 15.05
CA VAL A 29 -6.11 -11.97 15.65
C VAL A 29 -5.39 -11.76 16.97
N THR A 30 -4.99 -10.54 17.25
CA THR A 30 -4.44 -10.12 18.54
C THR A 30 -5.51 -9.47 19.41
N LYS A 31 -5.15 -9.07 20.62
CA LYS A 31 -6.08 -8.36 21.53
C LYS A 31 -6.48 -6.95 21.03
N THR A 32 -5.69 -6.38 20.14
CA THR A 32 -5.89 -5.04 19.59
C THR A 32 -6.55 -5.07 18.21
N PHE A 33 -7.06 -6.23 17.79
CA PHE A 33 -7.68 -6.39 16.48
C PHE A 33 -9.01 -5.62 16.38
N GLU A 34 -9.18 -4.87 15.29
CA GLU A 34 -10.38 -4.13 14.99
C GLU A 34 -11.29 -4.93 14.05
N GLU A 35 -12.42 -5.43 14.55
CA GLU A 35 -13.34 -6.31 13.80
C GLU A 35 -13.88 -5.67 12.51
N ASN A 36 -14.10 -4.36 12.50
CA ASN A 36 -14.55 -3.60 11.33
C ASN A 36 -13.42 -2.87 10.60
N GLY A 37 -12.17 -3.16 10.96
CA GLY A 37 -10.98 -2.56 10.38
C GLY A 37 -10.64 -3.11 8.98
N VAL A 38 -9.67 -2.47 8.33
CA VAL A 38 -9.20 -2.80 6.98
C VAL A 38 -8.60 -4.21 6.86
N TYR A 39 -8.20 -4.82 7.97
CA TYR A 39 -7.58 -6.15 8.01
C TYR A 39 -8.57 -7.28 8.26
N ARG A 40 -9.88 -7.02 8.33
CA ARG A 40 -10.92 -8.02 8.61
C ARG A 40 -10.84 -9.26 7.72
N VAL A 41 -10.51 -9.07 6.44
CA VAL A 41 -10.39 -10.17 5.47
C VAL A 41 -9.22 -11.13 5.74
N TYR A 42 -8.31 -10.76 6.64
CA TYR A 42 -7.12 -11.54 6.99
C TYR A 42 -7.17 -12.09 8.42
N GLN A 43 -8.29 -12.02 9.14
CA GLN A 43 -8.40 -12.45 10.55
C GLN A 43 -8.11 -13.94 10.78
N GLN A 44 -8.42 -14.79 9.80
CA GLN A 44 -8.18 -16.24 9.80
C GLN A 44 -7.67 -16.64 8.40
N TYR A 45 -6.60 -16.00 7.98
CA TYR A 45 -6.07 -16.21 6.64
C TYR A 45 -5.02 -17.31 6.68
N GLN A 46 -5.17 -18.28 5.77
CA GLN A 46 -4.23 -19.39 5.61
C GLN A 46 -3.96 -19.60 4.12
N LYS A 47 -2.69 -19.52 3.72
CA LYS A 47 -2.29 -19.74 2.34
C LYS A 47 -0.81 -20.12 2.26
N LYS A 48 -0.44 -20.96 1.26
CA LYS A 48 0.96 -21.20 0.94
C LYS A 48 1.68 -19.89 0.67
N LEU A 49 2.84 -19.69 1.31
CA LEU A 49 3.62 -18.45 1.19
C LEU A 49 3.98 -18.15 -0.27
N PHE A 50 4.33 -19.17 -1.03
CA PHE A 50 4.64 -19.07 -2.45
C PHE A 50 3.47 -18.49 -3.28
N GLU A 51 2.25 -19.00 -3.05
CA GLU A 51 1.05 -18.62 -3.80
C GLU A 51 0.43 -17.30 -3.34
N MET A 52 0.89 -16.76 -2.20
CA MET A 52 0.31 -15.57 -1.63
C MET A 52 0.61 -14.34 -2.50
N PRO A 53 -0.40 -13.58 -2.96
CA PRO A 53 -0.18 -12.36 -3.74
C PRO A 53 0.60 -11.30 -2.96
N SER A 54 1.42 -10.52 -3.65
CA SER A 54 2.25 -9.48 -3.04
C SER A 54 1.46 -8.48 -2.20
N TYR A 55 0.31 -8.01 -2.70
CA TYR A 55 -0.54 -7.07 -1.98
C TYR A 55 -1.10 -7.64 -0.67
N ALA A 56 -1.47 -8.94 -0.67
CA ALA A 56 -1.98 -9.60 0.51
C ALA A 56 -0.88 -9.80 1.56
N TYR A 57 0.34 -10.21 1.13
CA TYR A 57 1.48 -10.32 2.03
C TYR A 57 1.85 -8.98 2.67
N LEU A 58 1.87 -7.90 1.90
CA LEU A 58 2.14 -6.55 2.41
C LEU A 58 1.07 -6.07 3.39
N ALA A 59 -0.22 -6.36 3.10
CA ALA A 59 -1.33 -6.03 4.01
C ALA A 59 -1.21 -6.76 5.35
N VAL A 60 -0.95 -8.08 5.32
CA VAL A 60 -0.76 -8.91 6.51
C VAL A 60 0.48 -8.45 7.29
N SER A 61 1.61 -8.19 6.62
CA SER A 61 2.83 -7.68 7.26
C SER A 61 2.62 -6.32 7.94
N ARG A 62 1.80 -5.45 7.36
CA ARG A 62 1.43 -4.18 7.97
C ARG A 62 0.55 -4.39 9.20
N ALA A 63 -0.46 -5.26 9.10
CA ALA A 63 -1.32 -5.62 10.22
C ALA A 63 -0.53 -6.19 11.42
N GLU A 64 0.51 -6.98 11.17
CA GLU A 64 1.42 -7.47 12.22
C GLU A 64 2.21 -6.32 12.86
N LYS A 65 2.77 -5.41 12.06
CA LYS A 65 3.48 -4.22 12.56
C LYS A 65 2.58 -3.32 13.41
N GLU A 66 1.31 -3.21 13.02
CA GLU A 66 0.27 -2.47 13.76
C GLU A 66 -0.34 -3.27 14.92
N LYS A 67 0.20 -4.47 15.20
CA LYS A 67 -0.26 -5.37 16.26
C LYS A 67 -1.72 -5.81 16.16
N GLN A 68 -2.30 -5.76 14.97
CA GLN A 68 -3.65 -6.23 14.68
C GLN A 68 -3.70 -7.74 14.47
N LEU A 69 -2.68 -8.29 13.83
CA LEU A 69 -2.53 -9.72 13.55
C LEU A 69 -1.18 -10.23 14.06
N SER A 70 -1.11 -11.53 14.36
CA SER A 70 0.14 -12.27 14.48
C SER A 70 0.28 -13.20 13.27
N ILE A 71 1.51 -13.37 12.78
CA ILE A 71 1.83 -14.22 11.64
C ILE A 71 2.69 -15.38 12.13
N LYS A 72 2.42 -16.58 11.63
CA LYS A 72 3.25 -17.75 11.81
C LYS A 72 3.36 -18.54 10.50
N LEU A 73 4.54 -19.06 10.21
CA LEU A 73 4.69 -20.05 9.16
C LEU A 73 4.52 -21.47 9.74
N GLN A 74 3.69 -22.25 9.08
CA GLN A 74 3.53 -23.68 9.35
C GLN A 74 4.44 -24.43 8.39
N PHE A 75 5.33 -25.22 8.94
CA PHE A 75 6.30 -26.06 8.24
C PHE A 75 5.87 -27.52 8.23
N SER A 76 6.35 -28.27 7.25
CA SER A 76 6.10 -29.72 7.11
C SER A 76 7.00 -30.53 8.04
N GLN A 77 6.66 -30.60 9.32
CA GLN A 77 7.45 -31.24 10.38
C GLN A 77 7.99 -32.63 9.97
N GLN A 78 7.12 -33.47 9.40
CA GLN A 78 7.51 -34.81 8.94
C GLN A 78 8.64 -34.76 7.89
N LYS A 79 8.53 -33.89 6.89
CA LYS A 79 9.54 -33.76 5.85
C LYS A 79 10.86 -33.19 6.38
N ILE A 80 10.79 -32.24 7.26
CA ILE A 80 11.97 -31.65 7.90
C ILE A 80 12.72 -32.71 8.72
N SER A 81 12.00 -33.52 9.50
CA SER A 81 12.59 -34.62 10.26
C SER A 81 13.21 -35.70 9.34
N GLU A 82 12.55 -36.01 8.21
CA GLU A 82 13.12 -36.94 7.19
C GLU A 82 14.43 -36.39 6.61
N TYR A 83 14.50 -35.11 6.26
CA TYR A 83 15.73 -34.47 5.77
C TYR A 83 16.84 -34.51 6.85
N ALA A 84 16.54 -34.08 8.06
CA ALA A 84 17.53 -34.08 9.15
C ALA A 84 18.04 -35.48 9.47
N SER A 85 17.16 -36.47 9.52
CA SER A 85 17.53 -37.84 9.77
C SER A 85 18.49 -38.38 8.70
N LYS A 86 18.30 -38.04 7.44
CA LYS A 86 19.20 -38.41 6.33
C LYS A 86 20.64 -37.93 6.53
N TYR A 87 20.83 -36.76 7.14
CA TYR A 87 22.17 -36.20 7.34
C TYR A 87 22.83 -36.67 8.63
N PHE A 88 22.06 -36.92 9.69
CA PHE A 88 22.60 -37.12 11.04
C PHE A 88 22.42 -38.51 11.63
N ILE A 89 21.47 -39.33 11.14
CA ILE A 89 21.23 -40.67 11.65
C ILE A 89 21.93 -41.70 10.76
N PRO A 90 22.95 -42.41 11.27
CA PRO A 90 23.58 -43.49 10.53
C PRO A 90 22.64 -44.65 10.30
N SER A 91 22.83 -45.40 9.22
CA SER A 91 21.99 -46.54 8.80
C SER A 91 21.96 -47.73 9.83
N LEU A 92 22.86 -47.71 10.79
CA LEU A 92 22.94 -48.74 11.84
C LEU A 92 22.23 -48.26 13.10
N ALA A 93 21.07 -48.81 13.39
CA ALA A 93 20.33 -48.59 14.63
C ALA A 93 21.12 -49.08 15.84
N ASN A 94 21.40 -48.17 16.78
CA ASN A 94 21.94 -48.48 18.10
C ASN A 94 21.10 -47.76 19.17
N SER A 95 21.34 -48.08 20.46
CA SER A 95 20.59 -47.50 21.60
C SER A 95 20.74 -45.98 21.74
N SER A 96 21.62 -45.34 20.96
CA SER A 96 21.87 -43.88 20.98
C SER A 96 21.00 -43.10 19.98
N VAL A 97 20.30 -43.79 19.08
CA VAL A 97 19.50 -43.15 18.02
C VAL A 97 18.40 -42.27 18.60
N GLU A 98 17.76 -42.69 19.68
CA GLU A 98 16.68 -41.92 20.32
C GLU A 98 17.19 -40.57 20.89
N TYR A 99 18.33 -40.60 21.57
CA TYR A 99 18.96 -39.37 22.11
C TYR A 99 19.42 -38.44 20.97
N LEU A 100 19.90 -39.02 19.88
CA LEU A 100 20.32 -38.25 18.71
C LEU A 100 19.13 -37.62 18.05
N GLN A 101 18.01 -38.32 17.91
CA GLN A 101 16.78 -37.77 17.37
C GLN A 101 16.25 -36.60 18.22
N GLN A 102 16.21 -36.73 19.54
CA GLN A 102 15.82 -35.63 20.43
C GLN A 102 16.72 -34.39 20.28
N ALA A 103 18.03 -34.60 20.13
CA ALA A 103 18.97 -33.50 19.92
C ALA A 103 18.80 -32.84 18.53
N ILE A 104 18.43 -33.60 17.49
CA ILE A 104 18.10 -33.10 16.17
C ILE A 104 16.82 -32.27 16.25
N ASP A 105 15.76 -32.79 16.85
CA ASP A 105 14.48 -32.12 16.98
C ASP A 105 14.60 -30.81 17.76
N ASP A 106 15.39 -30.76 18.85
CA ASP A 106 15.71 -29.50 19.57
C ASP A 106 16.45 -28.51 18.68
N GLY A 107 17.43 -28.95 17.89
CA GLY A 107 18.16 -28.09 16.95
C GLY A 107 17.26 -27.53 15.85
N LEU A 108 16.38 -28.35 15.31
CA LEU A 108 15.39 -27.93 14.32
C LEU A 108 14.42 -26.90 14.91
N GLU A 109 13.73 -27.22 15.99
CA GLU A 109 12.65 -26.39 16.54
C GLU A 109 13.15 -25.08 17.14
N ARG A 110 14.24 -25.11 17.86
CA ARG A 110 14.74 -23.97 18.61
C ARG A 110 15.67 -23.06 17.81
N LEU A 111 16.43 -23.60 16.87
CA LEU A 111 17.45 -22.84 16.13
C LEU A 111 17.13 -22.70 14.64
N LEU A 112 16.99 -23.81 13.92
CA LEU A 112 16.88 -23.79 12.46
C LEU A 112 15.55 -23.18 11.99
N LEU A 113 14.41 -23.69 12.45
CA LEU A 113 13.09 -23.26 11.95
C LEU A 113 12.78 -21.79 12.24
N PRO A 114 13.06 -21.23 13.43
CA PRO A 114 12.87 -19.80 13.65
C PRO A 114 13.77 -18.92 12.76
N SER A 115 14.98 -19.38 12.47
CA SER A 115 15.90 -18.71 11.55
C SER A 115 15.39 -18.75 10.12
N LEU A 116 14.92 -19.90 9.67
CA LEU A 116 14.35 -20.13 8.36
C LEU A 116 13.05 -19.35 8.13
N GLU A 117 12.19 -19.29 9.15
CA GLU A 117 10.98 -18.48 9.11
C GLU A 117 11.31 -17.01 8.82
N ARG A 118 12.27 -16.44 9.54
CA ARG A 118 12.70 -15.05 9.32
C ARG A 118 13.22 -14.84 7.90
N GLU A 119 14.01 -15.78 7.40
CA GLU A 119 14.60 -15.72 6.06
C GLU A 119 13.53 -15.79 4.96
N LEU A 120 12.63 -16.78 5.02
CA LEU A 120 11.53 -16.94 4.05
C LEU A 120 10.59 -15.74 4.05
N ARG A 121 10.27 -15.20 5.21
CA ARG A 121 9.45 -13.99 5.35
C ARG A 121 10.16 -12.75 4.77
N ALA A 122 11.46 -12.60 5.01
CA ALA A 122 12.24 -11.51 4.46
C ALA A 122 12.33 -11.58 2.93
N ASP A 123 12.58 -12.77 2.37
CA ASP A 123 12.62 -12.99 0.92
C ASP A 123 11.25 -12.70 0.27
N LYS A 124 10.17 -13.19 0.88
CA LYS A 124 8.81 -12.88 0.40
C LYS A 124 8.49 -11.40 0.46
N LYS A 125 8.89 -10.73 1.55
CA LYS A 125 8.68 -9.29 1.70
C LYS A 125 9.43 -8.50 0.63
N ARG A 126 10.69 -8.80 0.38
CA ARG A 126 11.49 -8.14 -0.66
C ARG A 126 10.85 -8.27 -2.03
N ARG A 127 10.45 -9.49 -2.44
CA ARG A 127 9.75 -9.72 -3.72
C ARG A 127 8.41 -8.99 -3.79
N ALA A 128 7.68 -8.89 -2.67
CA ALA A 128 6.41 -8.18 -2.61
C ALA A 128 6.57 -6.66 -2.69
N ASP A 129 7.60 -6.10 -2.03
CA ASP A 129 7.95 -4.68 -2.09
C ASP A 129 8.34 -4.28 -3.52
N GLU A 130 9.20 -5.07 -4.19
CA GLU A 130 9.62 -4.85 -5.58
C GLU A 130 8.42 -4.84 -6.54
N ALA A 131 7.50 -5.80 -6.39
CA ALA A 131 6.28 -5.85 -7.19
C ALA A 131 5.37 -4.63 -6.95
N ALA A 132 5.23 -4.20 -5.69
CA ALA A 132 4.41 -3.04 -5.34
C ALA A 132 5.01 -1.73 -5.86
N ILE A 133 6.33 -1.56 -5.76
CA ILE A 133 7.04 -0.40 -6.31
C ILE A 133 6.87 -0.31 -7.83
N LYS A 134 6.94 -1.44 -8.53
CA LYS A 134 6.71 -1.48 -9.98
C LYS A 134 5.30 -1.01 -10.33
N VAL A 135 4.27 -1.57 -9.68
CA VAL A 135 2.87 -1.18 -9.92
C VAL A 135 2.65 0.30 -9.61
N PHE A 136 3.22 0.80 -8.51
CA PHE A 136 3.16 2.23 -8.17
C PHE A 136 3.82 3.09 -9.26
N GLY A 137 5.01 2.71 -9.72
CA GLY A 137 5.72 3.42 -10.79
C GLY A 137 4.95 3.46 -12.10
N ASP A 138 4.33 2.35 -12.50
CA ASP A 138 3.50 2.27 -13.70
C ASP A 138 2.26 3.17 -13.60
N ASN A 139 1.58 3.17 -12.45
CA ASN A 139 0.43 4.03 -12.20
C ASN A 139 0.82 5.52 -12.20
N LEU A 140 1.91 5.87 -11.52
CA LEU A 140 2.44 7.23 -11.50
C LEU A 140 2.82 7.71 -12.90
N LYS A 141 3.48 6.86 -13.68
CA LYS A 141 3.81 7.19 -15.08
C LYS A 141 2.57 7.48 -15.91
N GLN A 142 1.52 6.66 -15.79
CA GLN A 142 0.26 6.90 -16.51
C GLN A 142 -0.39 8.21 -16.08
N LEU A 143 -0.38 8.53 -14.78
CA LEU A 143 -0.92 9.77 -14.26
C LEU A 143 -0.17 10.98 -14.81
N LEU A 144 1.17 10.97 -14.76
CA LEU A 144 2.02 12.06 -15.24
C LEU A 144 1.96 12.23 -16.78
N LEU A 145 1.66 11.17 -17.52
CA LEU A 145 1.52 11.20 -18.98
C LEU A 145 0.07 11.50 -19.43
N THR A 146 -0.84 11.82 -18.51
CA THR A 146 -2.20 12.23 -18.87
C THR A 146 -2.12 13.45 -19.78
N PRO A 147 -2.72 13.39 -21.01
CA PRO A 147 -2.60 14.49 -21.95
C PRO A 147 -3.30 15.74 -21.41
N PRO A 148 -2.71 16.95 -21.61
CA PRO A 148 -3.33 18.20 -21.20
C PRO A 148 -4.59 18.49 -22.01
N VAL A 149 -5.55 19.17 -21.40
CA VAL A 149 -6.71 19.71 -22.11
C VAL A 149 -6.22 20.82 -23.03
N LYS A 150 -6.42 20.63 -24.34
CA LYS A 150 -5.95 21.59 -25.37
C LYS A 150 -7.06 22.54 -25.80
N GLY A 151 -6.67 23.76 -26.12
CA GLY A 151 -7.55 24.72 -26.76
C GLY A 151 -8.58 25.41 -25.85
N LEU A 152 -8.47 25.20 -24.52
CA LEU A 152 -9.34 25.85 -23.54
C LEU A 152 -8.53 26.79 -22.64
N THR A 153 -9.15 27.88 -22.22
CA THR A 153 -8.68 28.68 -21.10
C THR A 153 -9.20 28.03 -19.81
N VAL A 154 -8.31 27.68 -18.90
CA VAL A 154 -8.61 26.87 -17.74
C VAL A 154 -8.34 27.64 -16.44
N LEU A 155 -9.25 27.52 -15.48
CA LEU A 155 -9.04 27.93 -14.09
C LEU A 155 -8.71 26.70 -13.25
N GLY A 156 -7.48 26.60 -12.78
CA GLY A 156 -7.09 25.66 -11.73
C GLY A 156 -7.57 26.16 -10.38
N PHE A 157 -8.21 25.29 -9.61
CA PHE A 157 -8.75 25.56 -8.28
C PHE A 157 -8.15 24.56 -7.30
N ASP A 158 -7.25 25.02 -6.43
CA ASP A 158 -6.60 24.24 -5.36
C ASP A 158 -7.35 24.46 -4.04
N PRO A 159 -8.17 23.48 -3.58
CA PRO A 159 -9.01 23.65 -2.41
C PRO A 159 -8.22 23.64 -1.10
N ALA A 160 -8.56 24.55 -0.17
CA ALA A 160 -8.04 24.53 1.20
C ALA A 160 -8.98 25.26 2.16
N PHE A 161 -9.00 24.83 3.44
CA PHE A 161 -9.82 25.48 4.46
C PHE A 161 -9.18 26.77 5.00
N ARG A 162 -8.06 26.66 5.68
CA ARG A 162 -7.46 27.80 6.44
C ARG A 162 -6.68 28.77 5.57
N THR A 163 -5.91 28.27 4.64
CA THR A 163 -5.03 29.09 3.77
C THR A 163 -5.77 29.73 2.61
N GLY A 164 -7.05 29.41 2.45
CA GLY A 164 -7.86 29.82 1.29
C GLY A 164 -7.61 28.96 0.05
N CYS A 165 -8.61 28.93 -0.81
CA CYS A 165 -8.52 28.22 -2.09
C CYS A 165 -7.71 29.06 -3.07
N LYS A 166 -6.66 28.47 -3.64
CA LYS A 166 -5.80 29.14 -4.61
C LYS A 166 -6.34 28.93 -6.02
N LEU A 167 -6.35 29.99 -6.77
CA LEU A 167 -6.81 30.04 -8.15
C LEU A 167 -5.64 30.37 -9.08
N ALA A 168 -5.56 29.68 -10.22
CA ALA A 168 -4.60 29.98 -11.27
C ALA A 168 -5.28 29.88 -12.63
N VAL A 169 -5.15 30.91 -13.45
CA VAL A 169 -5.69 30.93 -14.82
C VAL A 169 -4.56 30.66 -15.80
N VAL A 170 -4.78 29.73 -16.71
CA VAL A 170 -3.89 29.44 -17.83
C VAL A 170 -4.64 29.55 -19.17
N ASP A 171 -3.95 30.03 -20.20
CA ASP A 171 -4.51 30.07 -21.53
C ASP A 171 -4.47 28.73 -22.26
N GLN A 172 -4.92 28.72 -23.51
CA GLN A 172 -4.97 27.55 -24.38
C GLN A 172 -3.60 26.89 -24.64
N THR A 173 -2.51 27.61 -24.39
CA THR A 173 -1.13 27.15 -24.59
C THR A 173 -0.48 26.68 -23.25
N GLY A 174 -1.18 26.86 -22.13
CA GLY A 174 -0.66 26.61 -20.78
C GLY A 174 0.08 27.79 -20.17
N LYS A 175 0.08 28.98 -20.83
CA LYS A 175 0.70 30.18 -20.28
C LYS A 175 -0.10 30.70 -19.10
N PHE A 176 0.58 30.97 -18.00
CA PHE A 176 0.00 31.55 -16.80
C PHE A 176 -0.48 32.98 -17.05
N LEU A 177 -1.72 33.30 -16.70
CA LEU A 177 -2.36 34.60 -16.90
C LEU A 177 -2.63 35.35 -15.58
N ALA A 178 -3.15 34.67 -14.56
CA ALA A 178 -3.53 35.28 -13.31
C ALA A 178 -3.54 34.28 -12.14
N LYS A 179 -3.40 34.79 -10.92
CA LYS A 179 -3.62 34.04 -9.66
C LYS A 179 -4.47 34.86 -8.71
N GLU A 180 -5.28 34.21 -7.93
CA GLU A 180 -6.07 34.80 -6.82
C GLU A 180 -6.17 33.80 -5.69
N VAL A 181 -6.61 34.27 -4.51
CA VAL A 181 -6.93 33.43 -3.35
C VAL A 181 -8.31 33.84 -2.88
N ILE A 182 -9.19 32.85 -2.71
CA ILE A 182 -10.56 33.04 -2.24
C ILE A 182 -10.83 32.20 -1.01
N TYR A 183 -11.82 32.57 -0.22
CA TYR A 183 -12.15 31.92 1.06
C TYR A 183 -13.63 31.51 1.10
N PRO A 184 -14.09 30.60 0.22
CA PRO A 184 -15.49 30.23 0.12
C PRO A 184 -15.94 29.25 1.22
N THR A 185 -14.99 28.57 1.87
CA THR A 185 -15.22 27.53 2.87
C THR A 185 -14.98 28.02 4.30
N GLU A 186 -15.42 27.21 5.27
CA GLU A 186 -15.08 27.47 6.69
C GLU A 186 -13.53 27.51 6.89
N PRO A 187 -13.02 28.29 7.84
CA PRO A 187 -13.75 29.10 8.82
C PRO A 187 -14.18 30.49 8.32
N GLN A 188 -13.64 31.01 7.22
CA GLN A 188 -13.91 32.39 6.77
C GLN A 188 -15.26 32.56 6.07
N LYS A 189 -15.68 31.58 5.28
CA LYS A 189 -16.97 31.47 4.56
C LYS A 189 -17.39 32.73 3.80
N LYS A 190 -16.44 33.35 3.08
CA LYS A 190 -16.64 34.58 2.30
C LYS A 190 -17.21 34.26 0.91
N ILE A 191 -18.37 33.65 0.85
CA ILE A 191 -18.96 33.12 -0.40
C ILE A 191 -19.20 34.25 -1.42
N ALA A 192 -19.78 35.39 -1.02
CA ALA A 192 -20.09 36.48 -1.93
C ALA A 192 -18.84 37.13 -2.55
N GLU A 193 -17.74 37.29 -1.79
CA GLU A 193 -16.45 37.76 -2.30
C GLU A 193 -15.85 36.75 -3.28
N ALA A 194 -15.93 35.46 -2.96
CA ALA A 194 -15.45 34.39 -3.80
C ALA A 194 -16.21 34.31 -5.13
N GLU A 195 -17.56 34.38 -5.10
CA GLU A 195 -18.39 34.43 -6.31
C GLU A 195 -18.03 35.62 -7.21
N LYS A 196 -17.84 36.81 -6.61
CA LYS A 196 -17.43 37.98 -7.35
C LYS A 196 -16.08 37.78 -8.03
N THR A 197 -15.08 37.32 -7.31
CA THR A 197 -13.74 37.07 -7.86
C THR A 197 -13.79 36.02 -8.97
N LEU A 198 -14.55 34.95 -8.82
CA LEU A 198 -14.74 33.91 -9.86
C LEU A 198 -15.39 34.51 -11.09
N LEU A 199 -16.43 35.35 -10.94
CA LEU A 199 -17.12 36.01 -12.07
C LEU A 199 -16.19 36.93 -12.82
N ASP A 200 -15.42 37.78 -12.12
CA ASP A 200 -14.44 38.70 -12.69
C ASP A 200 -13.37 37.94 -13.50
N LEU A 201 -12.85 36.83 -12.97
CA LEU A 201 -11.86 35.98 -13.64
C LEU A 201 -12.44 35.32 -14.89
N VAL A 202 -13.64 34.72 -14.78
CA VAL A 202 -14.29 34.04 -15.91
C VAL A 202 -14.57 34.98 -17.04
N GLN A 203 -15.11 36.18 -16.75
CA GLN A 203 -15.41 37.19 -17.77
C GLN A 203 -14.16 37.78 -18.38
N LYS A 204 -13.16 38.13 -17.57
CA LYS A 204 -11.92 38.78 -18.03
C LYS A 204 -11.08 37.92 -18.94
N TYR A 205 -10.98 36.60 -18.62
CA TYR A 205 -10.08 35.70 -19.33
C TYR A 205 -10.81 34.69 -20.25
N GLY A 206 -12.14 34.72 -20.29
CA GLY A 206 -12.91 33.77 -21.10
C GLY A 206 -12.73 32.33 -20.68
N ILE A 207 -12.74 32.06 -19.38
CA ILE A 207 -12.53 30.70 -18.82
C ILE A 207 -13.65 29.78 -19.28
N GLN A 208 -13.28 28.61 -19.80
CA GLN A 208 -14.19 27.62 -20.34
C GLN A 208 -14.29 26.36 -19.48
N LEU A 209 -13.28 26.12 -18.61
CA LEU A 209 -13.21 24.95 -17.75
C LEU A 209 -12.62 25.34 -16.38
N ILE A 210 -13.26 24.88 -15.30
CA ILE A 210 -12.70 24.93 -13.94
C ILE A 210 -12.21 23.54 -13.57
N VAL A 211 -10.95 23.41 -13.16
CA VAL A 211 -10.33 22.15 -12.72
C VAL A 211 -10.11 22.23 -11.22
N ILE A 212 -10.84 21.42 -10.47
CA ILE A 212 -10.78 21.38 -8.99
C ILE A 212 -9.89 20.23 -8.57
N GLY A 213 -8.87 20.50 -7.75
CA GLY A 213 -8.01 19.49 -7.16
C GLY A 213 -8.75 18.59 -6.18
N HIS A 214 -8.42 17.29 -6.18
CA HIS A 214 -9.00 16.29 -5.27
C HIS A 214 -8.19 16.19 -3.99
N GLY A 215 -8.29 17.21 -3.14
CA GLY A 215 -7.59 17.28 -1.85
C GLY A 215 -8.52 17.65 -0.69
N THR A 216 -7.93 18.26 0.33
CA THR A 216 -8.66 18.82 1.48
C THR A 216 -9.66 19.88 1.01
N ALA A 217 -10.88 19.89 1.54
CA ALA A 217 -11.97 20.81 1.17
C ALA A 217 -12.49 20.69 -0.28
N SER A 218 -12.18 19.61 -0.98
CA SER A 218 -12.58 19.41 -2.38
C SER A 218 -14.11 19.37 -2.55
N ARG A 219 -14.82 18.64 -1.67
CA ARG A 219 -16.31 18.51 -1.73
C ARG A 219 -17.01 19.84 -1.48
N GLU A 220 -16.55 20.61 -0.49
CA GLU A 220 -17.09 21.92 -0.15
C GLU A 220 -16.85 22.91 -1.30
N SER A 221 -15.64 22.87 -1.89
CA SER A 221 -15.28 23.71 -3.03
C SER A 221 -16.06 23.33 -4.29
N GLU A 222 -16.26 22.04 -4.55
CA GLU A 222 -17.12 21.57 -5.64
C GLU A 222 -18.53 22.14 -5.53
N LYS A 223 -19.13 22.10 -4.34
CA LYS A 223 -20.46 22.66 -4.12
C LYS A 223 -20.50 24.16 -4.44
N VAL A 224 -19.50 24.93 -3.98
CA VAL A 224 -19.42 26.37 -4.26
C VAL A 224 -19.30 26.63 -5.77
N VAL A 225 -18.46 25.89 -6.47
CA VAL A 225 -18.27 26.02 -7.93
C VAL A 225 -19.53 25.61 -8.68
N ALA A 226 -20.20 24.52 -8.30
CA ALA A 226 -21.43 24.07 -8.91
C ALA A 226 -22.56 25.09 -8.73
N ASP A 227 -22.72 25.65 -7.52
CA ASP A 227 -23.72 26.70 -7.23
C ASP A 227 -23.42 27.99 -8.02
N PHE A 228 -22.14 28.37 -8.12
CA PHE A 228 -21.68 29.50 -8.93
C PHE A 228 -22.02 29.32 -10.42
N ILE A 229 -21.69 28.16 -11.00
CA ILE A 229 -21.99 27.82 -12.40
C ILE A 229 -23.48 27.90 -12.67
N LYS A 230 -24.27 27.25 -11.82
CA LYS A 230 -25.73 27.25 -11.95
C LYS A 230 -26.34 28.65 -11.90
N LYS A 231 -25.78 29.54 -11.08
CA LYS A 231 -26.29 30.88 -10.85
C LYS A 231 -25.89 31.90 -11.94
N TYR A 232 -24.63 31.82 -12.39
CA TYR A 232 -24.06 32.88 -13.23
C TYR A 232 -23.65 32.45 -14.64
N MET A 233 -23.19 31.20 -14.80
CA MET A 233 -22.51 30.72 -16.02
C MET A 233 -22.88 29.29 -16.41
N PRO A 234 -24.16 28.96 -16.78
CA PRO A 234 -24.61 27.62 -17.03
C PRO A 234 -23.86 26.82 -18.10
N THR A 235 -23.10 27.49 -18.97
CA THR A 235 -22.27 26.88 -20.02
C THR A 235 -20.86 26.55 -19.57
N LEU A 236 -20.41 27.07 -18.41
CA LEU A 236 -19.11 26.77 -17.84
C LEU A 236 -19.06 25.34 -17.30
N GLN A 237 -17.99 24.65 -17.63
CA GLN A 237 -17.79 23.27 -17.19
C GLN A 237 -16.81 23.20 -16.02
N TYR A 238 -16.93 22.17 -15.20
CA TYR A 238 -15.90 21.83 -14.21
C TYR A 238 -15.59 20.34 -14.18
N VAL A 239 -14.40 20.02 -13.70
CA VAL A 239 -13.92 18.65 -13.50
C VAL A 239 -13.11 18.58 -12.20
N ILE A 240 -13.20 17.43 -11.51
CA ILE A 240 -12.34 17.15 -10.37
C ILE A 240 -11.18 16.28 -10.86
N THR A 241 -9.96 16.64 -10.50
CA THR A 241 -8.76 15.89 -10.90
C THR A 241 -7.92 15.48 -9.69
N SER A 242 -7.23 14.34 -9.81
CA SER A 242 -6.27 13.90 -8.80
C SER A 242 -5.03 14.77 -8.81
N GLU A 243 -4.58 15.21 -7.65
CA GLU A 243 -3.31 15.94 -7.46
C GLU A 243 -2.14 14.99 -7.14
N ALA A 244 -2.37 13.66 -7.13
CA ALA A 244 -1.33 12.69 -6.86
C ALA A 244 -0.24 12.77 -7.96
N GLY A 245 0.97 13.11 -7.54
CA GLY A 245 2.11 13.29 -8.44
C GLY A 245 2.42 14.73 -8.83
N ALA A 246 1.65 15.71 -8.32
CA ALA A 246 1.97 17.12 -8.44
C ALA A 246 3.05 17.56 -7.42
#